data_12563e80268fc04ea9887edc359d5b3b
#
_entry.id   12563e80268fc04ea9887edc359d5b3b
#
_cell.length_a   1.000
_cell.length_b   1.000
_cell.length_c   1.000
_cell.angle_alpha   90.00
_cell.angle_beta   90.00
_cell.angle_gamma   90.00
#
_symmetry.space_group_name_H-M   'P 1'
#
loop_
_entity.id
_entity.type
_entity.pdbx_description
1 polymer ?
#
loop_
_entity_poly.entity_id
_entity_poly.type
_entity_poly.pdbx_seq_one_letter_code
_entity_poly.pdbx_strand_id
1 'polypeptide(L)' 'EARICESQSHRFHGTCVRESNCASVCQTEGFIGGNCRGFRRRCFCTRNC' A
#
# COMPACT_ATOMS: atom_id res chain seq x y z
N GLU A 1 -10.66 9.30 -17.39
CA GLU A 1 -10.02 9.98 -16.28
C GLU A 1 -9.55 8.96 -15.24
N ALA A 2 -8.26 8.96 -14.97
CA ALA A 2 -7.70 8.00 -14.04
C ALA A 2 -7.68 8.56 -12.62
N ARG A 3 -8.17 7.77 -11.69
CA ARG A 3 -8.12 8.12 -10.28
C ARG A 3 -7.40 7.03 -9.53
N ILE A 4 -6.67 7.44 -8.51
CA ILE A 4 -5.99 6.48 -7.65
C ILE A 4 -6.72 6.44 -6.31
N CYS A 5 -7.18 5.27 -5.94
CA CYS A 5 -7.78 5.02 -4.64
C CYS A 5 -6.78 4.32 -3.75
N GLU A 6 -6.83 4.64 -2.48
CA GLU A 6 -5.87 4.14 -1.52
C GLU A 6 -6.60 3.52 -0.33
N SER A 7 -6.10 2.38 0.14
CA SER A 7 -6.63 1.76 1.33
C SER A 7 -5.50 1.07 2.09
N GLN A 8 -5.68 0.92 3.39
CA GLN A 8 -4.67 0.30 4.23
C GLN A 8 -4.54 -1.19 3.91
N SER A 9 -3.29 -1.67 3.81
CA SER A 9 -3.03 -3.07 3.56
C SER A 9 -3.49 -3.92 4.75
N HIS A 10 -4.11 -5.06 4.45
CA HIS A 10 -4.53 -6.01 5.47
C HIS A 10 -3.49 -7.10 5.71
N ARG A 11 -2.56 -7.26 4.80
CA ARG A 11 -1.55 -8.31 4.89
C ARG A 11 -0.21 -7.83 5.41
N PHE A 12 0.03 -6.55 5.33
CA PHE A 12 1.31 -6.00 5.78
C PHE A 12 1.30 -5.87 7.29
N HIS A 13 2.26 -6.52 7.94
CA HIS A 13 2.40 -6.49 9.39
C HIS A 13 3.62 -5.68 9.80
N GLY A 14 3.51 -4.99 10.92
CA GLY A 14 4.60 -4.22 11.46
C GLY A 14 4.73 -2.84 10.82
N THR A 15 5.88 -2.21 11.03
CA THR A 15 6.16 -0.87 10.56
C THR A 15 6.56 -0.88 9.09
N CYS A 16 5.97 0.00 8.29
CA CYS A 16 6.30 0.12 6.87
C CYS A 16 7.57 0.95 6.72
N VAL A 17 8.71 0.29 6.59
CA VAL A 17 10.00 0.94 6.46
C VAL A 17 10.40 1.14 5.00
N ARG A 18 10.06 0.18 4.15
CA ARG A 18 10.39 0.22 2.73
C ARG A 18 9.14 0.22 1.88
N GLU A 19 9.01 1.24 1.02
CA GLU A 19 7.86 1.34 0.14
C GLU A 19 7.80 0.18 -0.86
N SER A 20 8.95 -0.28 -1.35
CA SER A 20 8.98 -1.40 -2.28
C SER A 20 8.40 -2.66 -1.65
N ASN A 21 8.66 -2.88 -0.37
CA ASN A 21 8.12 -4.01 0.34
C ASN A 21 6.59 -3.90 0.47
N CYS A 22 6.13 -2.70 0.82
CA CYS A 22 4.71 -2.41 0.91
C CYS A 22 4.02 -2.63 -0.45
N ALA A 23 4.63 -2.12 -1.51
CA ALA A 23 4.07 -2.27 -2.86
C ALA A 23 3.99 -3.74 -3.26
N SER A 24 5.02 -4.54 -2.95
CA SER A 24 5.02 -5.97 -3.26
C SER A 24 3.87 -6.69 -2.56
N VAL A 25 3.67 -6.39 -1.28
CA VAL A 25 2.58 -7.00 -0.52
C VAL A 25 1.23 -6.56 -1.10
N CYS A 26 1.10 -5.28 -1.45
CA CYS A 26 -0.13 -4.78 -2.04
C CYS A 26 -0.45 -5.45 -3.37
N GLN A 27 0.56 -5.74 -4.17
CA GLN A 27 0.36 -6.44 -5.44
C GLN A 27 -0.20 -7.85 -5.22
N THR A 28 0.19 -8.51 -4.14
CA THR A 28 -0.37 -9.83 -3.83
C THR A 28 -1.83 -9.74 -3.42
N GLU A 29 -2.28 -8.56 -3.01
CA GLU A 29 -3.68 -8.33 -2.64
C GLU A 29 -4.52 -7.84 -3.83
N GLY A 30 -3.92 -7.71 -5.01
CA GLY A 30 -4.62 -7.26 -6.20
C GLY A 30 -4.55 -5.76 -6.45
N PHE A 31 -3.64 -5.07 -5.80
CA PHE A 31 -3.44 -3.63 -6.01
C PHE A 31 -2.30 -3.40 -6.99
N ILE A 32 -2.19 -2.18 -7.52
CA ILE A 32 -1.13 -1.84 -8.45
C ILE A 32 0.16 -1.45 -7.75
N GLY A 33 0.08 -1.03 -6.50
CA GLY A 33 1.26 -0.64 -5.74
C GLY A 33 0.88 -0.26 -4.33
N GLY A 34 1.82 0.39 -3.63
CA GLY A 34 1.58 0.82 -2.27
C GLY A 34 2.64 1.78 -1.77
N ASN A 35 2.32 2.47 -0.69
CA ASN A 35 3.20 3.45 -0.07
C ASN A 35 3.15 3.33 1.45
N CYS A 36 4.27 3.65 2.09
CA CYS A 36 4.30 3.82 3.54
C CYS A 36 3.83 5.23 3.86
N ARG A 37 2.79 5.37 4.67
CA ARG A 37 2.22 6.68 4.99
C ARG A 37 1.87 6.80 6.46
N GLY A 38 1.77 8.04 6.87
CA GLY A 38 1.31 8.37 8.19
C GLY A 38 2.40 8.31 9.26
N PHE A 39 2.07 8.84 10.41
CA PHE A 39 2.97 8.90 11.54
C PHE A 39 3.37 7.51 12.01
N ARG A 40 2.44 6.57 11.92
CA ARG A 40 2.67 5.20 12.37
C ARG A 40 3.29 4.30 11.30
N ARG A 41 3.64 4.86 10.17
CA ARG A 41 4.25 4.14 9.05
C ARG A 41 3.46 2.90 8.66
N ARG A 42 2.23 3.14 8.23
CA ARG A 42 1.36 2.06 7.76
C ARG A 42 1.48 1.89 6.25
N CYS A 43 1.32 0.64 5.82
CA CYS A 43 1.33 0.34 4.40
C CYS A 43 -0.06 0.59 3.81
N PHE A 44 -0.14 1.50 2.84
CA PHE A 44 -1.38 1.78 2.12
C PHE A 44 -1.24 1.31 0.68
N CYS A 45 -2.19 0.53 0.24
CA CYS A 45 -2.21 0.02 -1.12
C CYS A 45 -2.96 0.95 -2.04
N THR A 46 -2.52 1.04 -3.28
CA THR A 46 -3.13 1.92 -4.28
C THR A 46 -3.66 1.11 -5.46
N ARG A 47 -4.73 1.61 -6.05
CA ARG A 47 -5.33 1.00 -7.24
C ARG A 47 -6.07 2.05 -8.04
N ASN A 48 -6.34 1.73 -9.31
CA ASN A 48 -7.19 2.57 -10.13
C ASN A 48 -8.65 2.34 -9.74
N CYS A 49 -9.39 3.42 -9.59
CA CYS A 49 -10.80 3.31 -9.26
C CYS A 49 -11.71 3.52 -10.47
#